data_c10cfd03b420f5b6ec4fe9e14c680a5f
#
_entry.id   c10cfd03b420f5b6ec4fe9e14c680a5f
#
_cell.length_a   1.000
_cell.length_b   1.000
_cell.length_c   1.000
_cell.angle_alpha   90.00
_cell.angle_beta   90.00
_cell.angle_gamma   90.00
#
_symmetry.space_group_name_H-M   'P 1'
#
loop_
_entity.id
_entity.type
_entity.pdbx_description
1 polymer ?
#
loop_
_entity_poly.entity_id
_entity_poly.type
_entity_poly.pdbx_seq_one_letter_code
_entity_poly.pdbx_strand_id
1 'polypeptide(L)'
;VQTGLSVRYMYGFQILLDMAQRPNVINLMGNHEAMAIDALSYLSGSKLTSEGEGEKAVKLWFCNGGEVSLLDYLRLDSEQKKVIWGYLLAMPLYKELEVNSRKFLLLHGGLDNFSPERPLEDYAADEILWCRPKPDKTYYSDRYVVFGHTPVQLLTDGKESGLAKIYRNGNAIDIDCGCVFPSGRLGCLCLDTMKDIYV
;
A
#
# COMPACT_ATOMS: atom_id res chain seq x y z
N VAL A 1 -11.77 30.10 -9.96
CA VAL A 1 -12.19 29.09 -8.96
C VAL A 1 -11.16 28.00 -9.02
N GLN A 2 -10.13 28.06 -8.20
CA GLN A 2 -9.17 26.96 -8.04
C GLN A 2 -9.88 25.86 -7.26
N THR A 3 -10.11 24.76 -7.90
CA THR A 3 -10.72 23.57 -7.31
C THR A 3 -9.77 22.98 -6.26
N GLY A 4 -10.26 22.78 -5.04
CA GLY A 4 -9.51 22.29 -3.88
C GLY A 4 -8.93 20.87 -4.00
N LEU A 5 -8.88 20.28 -5.21
CA LEU A 5 -8.25 18.99 -5.50
C LEU A 5 -6.71 19.06 -5.56
N SER A 6 -6.13 20.20 -5.97
CA SER A 6 -4.67 20.32 -6.14
C SER A 6 -3.89 20.37 -4.82
N VAL A 7 -4.54 20.71 -3.71
CA VAL A 7 -3.87 20.83 -2.41
C VAL A 7 -3.73 19.49 -1.68
N ARG A 8 -4.59 18.54 -1.92
CA ARG A 8 -4.60 17.23 -1.21
C ARG A 8 -3.48 16.27 -1.64
N TYR A 9 -2.96 16.40 -2.86
CA TYR A 9 -1.90 15.52 -3.39
C TYR A 9 -0.48 16.05 -3.16
N MET A 10 -0.32 17.29 -2.67
CA MET A 10 0.99 17.97 -2.58
C MET A 10 1.78 17.70 -1.30
N TYR A 11 1.32 16.82 -0.41
CA TYR A 11 1.95 16.59 0.90
C TYR A 11 2.24 15.12 1.20
N GLY A 12 2.22 14.24 0.20
CA GLY A 12 2.47 12.81 0.40
C GLY A 12 3.82 12.55 1.06
N PHE A 13 4.89 13.12 0.54
CA PHE A 13 6.22 12.96 1.11
C PHE A 13 6.41 13.67 2.46
N GLN A 14 5.68 14.76 2.73
CA GLN A 14 5.68 15.39 4.06
C GLN A 14 5.04 14.47 5.12
N ILE A 15 3.98 13.75 4.75
CA ILE A 15 3.36 12.76 5.63
C ILE A 15 4.33 11.60 5.88
N LEU A 16 5.02 11.11 4.86
CA LEU A 16 6.05 10.07 4.99
C LEU A 16 7.22 10.52 5.87
N LEU A 17 7.66 11.77 5.75
CA LEU A 17 8.68 12.35 6.62
C LEU A 17 8.24 12.37 8.10
N ASP A 18 6.99 12.73 8.38
CA ASP A 18 6.42 12.68 9.73
C ASP A 18 6.35 11.23 10.24
N MET A 19 5.87 10.30 9.41
CA MET A 19 5.80 8.88 9.75
C MET A 19 7.17 8.26 10.00
N ALA A 20 8.20 8.65 9.24
CA ALA A 20 9.57 8.17 9.40
C ALA A 20 10.17 8.53 10.78
N GLN A 21 9.66 9.58 11.43
CA GLN A 21 10.08 10.01 12.76
C GLN A 21 9.32 9.32 13.90
N ARG A 22 8.29 8.53 13.60
CA ARG A 22 7.42 7.89 14.59
C ARG A 22 7.84 6.43 14.82
N PRO A 23 8.48 6.09 15.96
CA PRO A 23 8.96 4.72 16.20
C PRO A 23 7.83 3.68 16.38
N ASN A 24 6.60 4.14 16.59
CA ASN A 24 5.40 3.31 16.74
C ASN A 24 4.61 3.16 15.44
N VAL A 25 5.13 3.63 14.32
CA VAL A 25 4.52 3.51 12.98
C VAL A 25 5.36 2.57 12.12
N ILE A 26 4.73 1.61 11.52
CA ILE A 26 5.32 0.70 10.52
C ILE A 26 4.51 0.85 9.24
N ASN A 27 5.11 1.42 8.21
CA ASN A 27 4.53 1.44 6.87
C ASN A 27 4.98 0.19 6.11
N LEU A 28 4.03 -0.48 5.49
CA LEU A 28 4.33 -1.57 4.57
C LEU A 28 4.58 -1.01 3.18
N MET A 29 5.45 -1.67 2.42
CA MET A 29 5.64 -1.39 1.01
C MET A 29 4.35 -1.62 0.25
N GLY A 30 3.92 -0.61 -0.51
CA GLY A 30 2.85 -0.72 -1.49
C GLY A 30 3.41 -0.67 -2.92
N ASN A 31 2.57 -0.98 -3.90
CA ASN A 31 2.97 -0.91 -5.31
C ASN A 31 3.32 0.53 -5.75
N HIS A 32 2.71 1.56 -5.15
CA HIS A 32 3.04 2.96 -5.44
C HIS A 32 4.41 3.35 -4.90
N GLU A 33 4.80 2.89 -3.73
CA GLU A 33 6.14 3.09 -3.17
C GLU A 33 7.19 2.37 -4.02
N ALA A 34 6.93 1.12 -4.44
CA ALA A 34 7.83 0.37 -5.31
C ALA A 34 8.02 1.08 -6.67
N MET A 35 6.93 1.52 -7.31
CA MET A 35 7.00 2.31 -8.54
C MET A 35 7.79 3.61 -8.36
N ALA A 36 7.61 4.30 -7.23
CA ALA A 36 8.33 5.53 -6.93
C ALA A 36 9.84 5.27 -6.77
N ILE A 37 10.23 4.20 -6.08
CA ILE A 37 11.64 3.79 -5.92
C ILE A 37 12.27 3.58 -7.30
N ASP A 38 11.66 2.78 -8.16
CA ASP A 38 12.20 2.46 -9.49
C ASP A 38 12.32 3.71 -10.37
N ALA A 39 11.27 4.53 -10.43
CA ALA A 39 11.25 5.74 -11.22
C ALA A 39 12.25 6.78 -10.72
N LEU A 40 12.31 7.04 -9.41
CA LEU A 40 13.23 7.99 -8.80
C LEU A 40 14.68 7.51 -8.90
N SER A 41 14.95 6.20 -8.82
CA SER A 41 16.28 5.63 -9.07
C SER A 41 16.78 6.02 -10.46
N TYR A 42 15.96 5.80 -11.48
CA TYR A 42 16.30 6.16 -12.86
C TYR A 42 16.49 7.67 -13.03
N LEU A 43 15.54 8.49 -12.56
CA LEU A 43 15.58 9.95 -12.68
C LEU A 43 16.76 10.60 -11.95
N SER A 44 17.27 9.95 -10.90
CA SER A 44 18.48 10.41 -10.17
C SER A 44 19.80 9.99 -10.84
N GLY A 45 19.74 9.27 -11.96
CA GLY A 45 20.92 8.77 -12.66
C GLY A 45 21.56 7.56 -11.99
N SER A 46 20.83 6.86 -11.14
CA SER A 46 21.31 5.59 -10.56
C SER A 46 21.51 4.55 -11.66
N LYS A 47 22.65 3.84 -11.60
CA LYS A 47 22.96 2.75 -12.55
C LYS A 47 22.28 1.43 -12.23
N LEU A 48 21.31 1.42 -11.31
CA LEU A 48 20.61 0.21 -10.86
C LEU A 48 19.62 -0.33 -11.90
N THR A 49 19.18 0.53 -12.84
CA THR A 49 18.25 0.16 -13.91
C THR A 49 18.87 0.47 -15.28
N SER A 50 18.62 -0.39 -16.26
CA SER A 50 18.94 -0.11 -17.66
C SER A 50 18.06 1.04 -18.18
N GLU A 51 18.54 1.77 -19.24
CA GLU A 51 17.80 2.91 -19.79
C GLU A 51 16.35 2.55 -20.14
N GLY A 52 16.14 1.47 -20.88
CA GLY A 52 14.79 1.05 -21.31
C GLY A 52 13.90 0.54 -20.17
N GLU A 53 14.45 0.02 -19.08
CA GLU A 53 13.70 -0.35 -17.87
C GLU A 53 13.33 0.88 -17.06
N GLY A 54 14.24 1.84 -16.92
CA GLY A 54 14.00 3.08 -16.21
C GLY A 54 12.89 3.93 -16.85
N GLU A 55 12.89 4.05 -18.18
CA GLU A 55 11.81 4.74 -18.91
C GLU A 55 10.44 4.07 -18.68
N LYS A 56 10.40 2.73 -18.70
CA LYS A 56 9.17 1.97 -18.40
C LYS A 56 8.72 2.20 -16.96
N ALA A 57 9.64 2.25 -15.99
CA ALA A 57 9.32 2.49 -14.59
C ALA A 57 8.71 3.89 -14.39
N VAL A 58 9.29 4.93 -14.99
CA VAL A 58 8.74 6.29 -14.96
C VAL A 58 7.36 6.34 -15.59
N LYS A 59 7.19 5.72 -16.77
CA LYS A 59 5.90 5.67 -17.46
C LYS A 59 4.85 4.95 -16.61
N LEU A 60 5.19 3.81 -16.02
CA LEU A 60 4.29 3.06 -15.15
C LEU A 60 3.86 3.90 -13.95
N TRP A 61 4.81 4.55 -13.28
CA TRP A 61 4.55 5.41 -12.14
C TRP A 61 3.62 6.57 -12.50
N PHE A 62 3.87 7.25 -13.62
CA PHE A 62 3.04 8.37 -14.11
C PHE A 62 1.63 7.92 -14.49
N CYS A 63 1.49 6.78 -15.16
CA CYS A 63 0.17 6.21 -15.47
C CYS A 63 -0.65 5.89 -14.19
N ASN A 64 0.01 5.78 -13.05
CA ASN A 64 -0.61 5.55 -11.73
C ASN A 64 -0.59 6.81 -10.84
N GLY A 65 -0.47 8.01 -11.40
CA GLY A 65 -0.57 9.27 -10.65
C GLY A 65 0.74 9.78 -10.06
N GLY A 66 1.87 9.19 -10.41
CA GLY A 66 3.20 9.52 -9.88
C GLY A 66 3.70 10.93 -10.20
N GLU A 67 3.15 11.59 -11.23
CA GLU A 67 3.55 12.96 -11.61
C GLU A 67 3.39 13.95 -10.45
N VAL A 68 2.29 13.86 -9.72
CA VAL A 68 2.03 14.74 -8.57
C VAL A 68 3.02 14.44 -7.44
N SER A 69 3.31 13.16 -7.21
CA SER A 69 4.29 12.72 -6.22
C SER A 69 5.70 13.18 -6.58
N LEU A 70 6.08 13.14 -7.88
CA LEU A 70 7.36 13.66 -8.33
C LEU A 70 7.49 15.17 -8.05
N LEU A 71 6.43 15.96 -8.32
CA LEU A 71 6.44 17.40 -8.02
C LEU A 71 6.59 17.69 -6.52
N ASP A 72 6.01 16.87 -5.67
CA ASP A 72 6.19 16.97 -4.22
C ASP A 72 7.63 16.61 -3.82
N TYR A 73 8.18 15.50 -4.36
CA TYR A 73 9.56 15.07 -4.12
C TYR A 73 10.60 16.12 -4.55
N LEU A 74 10.38 16.79 -5.68
CA LEU A 74 11.31 17.80 -6.18
C LEU A 74 11.41 19.04 -5.27
N ARG A 75 10.40 19.29 -4.43
CA ARG A 75 10.39 20.40 -3.44
C ARG A 75 11.19 20.10 -2.18
N LEU A 76 11.49 18.82 -1.93
CA LEU A 76 12.27 18.40 -0.78
C LEU A 76 13.71 18.87 -0.91
N ASP A 77 14.31 19.26 0.19
CA ASP A 77 15.75 19.48 0.25
C ASP A 77 16.53 18.16 0.23
N SER A 78 17.85 18.24 0.17
CA SER A 78 18.73 17.06 0.05
C SER A 78 18.67 16.13 1.27
N GLU A 79 18.49 16.68 2.46
CA GLU A 79 18.40 15.87 3.69
C GLU A 79 17.03 15.17 3.78
N GLN A 80 15.95 15.88 3.46
CA GLN A 80 14.62 15.30 3.36
C GLN A 80 14.57 14.18 2.32
N LYS A 81 15.19 14.36 1.14
CA LYS A 81 15.30 13.31 0.12
C LYS A 81 16.03 12.07 0.63
N LYS A 82 17.12 12.24 1.37
CA LYS A 82 17.84 11.11 1.99
C LYS A 82 16.97 10.36 3.00
N VAL A 83 16.26 11.09 3.85
CA VAL A 83 15.34 10.49 4.85
C VAL A 83 14.25 9.70 4.13
N ILE A 84 13.57 10.29 3.15
CA ILE A 84 12.52 9.61 2.38
C ILE A 84 13.07 8.38 1.67
N TRP A 85 14.22 8.50 1.02
CA TRP A 85 14.84 7.40 0.32
C TRP A 85 15.15 6.22 1.25
N GLY A 86 15.81 6.50 2.37
CA GLY A 86 16.08 5.48 3.39
C GLY A 86 14.82 4.85 3.95
N TYR A 87 13.76 5.65 4.16
CA TYR A 87 12.49 5.18 4.67
C TYR A 87 11.75 4.27 3.67
N LEU A 88 11.67 4.66 2.41
CA LEU A 88 11.06 3.84 1.35
C LEU A 88 11.77 2.49 1.22
N LEU A 89 13.10 2.49 1.17
CA LEU A 89 13.89 1.26 1.05
C LEU A 89 13.79 0.34 2.28
N ALA A 90 13.46 0.89 3.43
CA ALA A 90 13.31 0.15 4.69
C ALA A 90 11.89 -0.40 4.91
N MET A 91 10.91 -0.06 4.06
CA MET A 91 9.54 -0.57 4.19
C MET A 91 9.50 -2.08 3.98
N PRO A 92 8.99 -2.87 4.94
CA PRO A 92 8.84 -4.30 4.77
C PRO A 92 7.66 -4.61 3.83
N LEU A 93 7.74 -5.74 3.10
CA LEU A 93 6.66 -6.22 2.24
C LEU A 93 5.46 -6.73 3.05
N TYR A 94 5.73 -7.24 4.24
CA TYR A 94 4.72 -7.76 5.16
C TYR A 94 5.16 -7.60 6.61
N LYS A 95 4.20 -7.73 7.52
CA LYS A 95 4.45 -7.76 8.97
C LYS A 95 3.62 -8.84 9.63
N GLU A 96 4.27 -9.72 10.38
CA GLU A 96 3.58 -10.63 11.29
C GLU A 96 3.48 -10.01 12.68
N LEU A 97 2.33 -10.17 13.31
CA LEU A 97 2.02 -9.67 14.65
C LEU A 97 1.20 -10.70 15.42
N GLU A 98 1.35 -10.70 16.73
CA GLU A 98 0.41 -11.37 17.63
C GLU A 98 -0.19 -10.34 18.59
N VAL A 99 -1.53 -10.28 18.62
CA VAL A 99 -2.28 -9.35 19.45
C VAL A 99 -3.40 -10.14 20.15
N ASN A 100 -3.41 -10.14 21.47
CA ASN A 100 -4.40 -10.88 22.28
C ASN A 100 -4.54 -12.35 21.86
N SER A 101 -3.42 -13.05 21.67
CA SER A 101 -3.33 -14.46 21.23
C SER A 101 -3.92 -14.71 19.84
N ARG A 102 -4.13 -13.68 19.02
CA ARG A 102 -4.50 -13.77 17.61
C ARG A 102 -3.30 -13.44 16.76
N LYS A 103 -3.02 -14.28 15.79
CA LYS A 103 -1.95 -14.04 14.83
C LYS A 103 -2.47 -13.27 13.63
N PHE A 104 -1.69 -12.32 13.15
CA PHE A 104 -1.99 -11.49 12.00
C PHE A 104 -0.81 -11.47 11.04
N LEU A 105 -1.11 -11.57 9.75
CA LEU A 105 -0.21 -11.25 8.67
C LEU A 105 -0.75 -10.00 7.98
N LEU A 106 0.01 -8.91 8.01
CA LEU A 106 -0.32 -7.65 7.36
C LEU A 106 0.52 -7.51 6.10
N LEU A 107 -0.09 -7.17 4.97
CA LEU A 107 0.60 -6.98 3.69
C LEU A 107 -0.21 -6.05 2.77
N HIS A 108 0.36 -5.63 1.64
CA HIS A 108 -0.29 -4.64 0.78
C HIS A 108 -1.47 -5.22 -0.01
N GLY A 109 -1.24 -6.17 -0.92
CA GLY A 109 -2.26 -6.61 -1.88
C GLY A 109 -2.82 -8.01 -1.63
N GLY A 110 -2.08 -8.86 -0.95
CA GLY A 110 -2.42 -10.26 -0.74
C GLY A 110 -1.23 -11.17 -1.02
N LEU A 111 -1.50 -12.47 -1.23
CA LEU A 111 -0.51 -13.46 -1.64
C LEU A 111 -1.01 -14.10 -2.93
N ASP A 112 -0.36 -13.78 -4.05
CA ASP A 112 -0.63 -14.46 -5.30
C ASP A 112 -0.04 -15.87 -5.28
N ASN A 113 -0.64 -16.81 -6.00
CA ASN A 113 -0.21 -18.22 -6.00
C ASN A 113 -0.06 -18.79 -4.56
N PHE A 114 -0.98 -18.42 -3.66
CA PHE A 114 -0.90 -18.81 -2.26
C PHE A 114 -0.90 -20.32 -2.06
N SER A 115 0.07 -20.79 -1.25
CA SER A 115 0.09 -22.11 -0.62
C SER A 115 0.42 -21.94 0.87
N PRO A 116 -0.28 -22.62 1.79
CA PRO A 116 -0.01 -22.53 3.22
C PRO A 116 1.38 -23.09 3.62
N GLU A 117 1.98 -23.93 2.79
CA GLU A 117 3.31 -24.50 2.98
C GLU A 117 4.43 -23.63 2.42
N ARG A 118 4.11 -22.63 1.59
CA ARG A 118 5.11 -21.74 0.98
C ARG A 118 5.58 -20.71 2.01
N PRO A 119 6.90 -20.63 2.32
CA PRO A 119 7.45 -19.61 3.20
C PRO A 119 7.15 -18.20 2.66
N LEU A 120 6.94 -17.24 3.57
CA LEU A 120 6.64 -15.84 3.18
C LEU A 120 7.81 -15.19 2.44
N GLU A 121 9.03 -15.53 2.78
CA GLU A 121 10.26 -15.04 2.14
C GLU A 121 10.43 -15.52 0.70
N ASP A 122 9.72 -16.57 0.28
CA ASP A 122 9.78 -17.11 -1.09
C ASP A 122 8.84 -16.37 -2.06
N TYR A 123 7.95 -15.49 -1.54
CA TYR A 123 7.08 -14.69 -2.40
C TYR A 123 7.86 -13.52 -2.99
N ALA A 124 7.83 -13.39 -4.31
CA ALA A 124 8.34 -12.21 -4.98
C ALA A 124 7.55 -10.95 -4.57
N ALA A 125 8.20 -9.79 -4.60
CA ALA A 125 7.54 -8.54 -4.26
C ALA A 125 6.25 -8.31 -5.06
N ASP A 126 6.27 -8.61 -6.36
CA ASP A 126 5.10 -8.46 -7.23
C ASP A 126 3.92 -9.33 -6.82
N GLU A 127 4.16 -10.54 -6.30
CA GLU A 127 3.12 -11.44 -5.81
C GLU A 127 2.41 -10.91 -4.54
N ILE A 128 3.05 -9.98 -3.83
CA ILE A 128 2.50 -9.32 -2.64
C ILE A 128 1.90 -7.96 -2.99
N LEU A 129 2.58 -7.18 -3.83
CA LEU A 129 2.24 -5.79 -4.10
C LEU A 129 1.12 -5.63 -5.13
N TRP A 130 0.99 -6.56 -6.08
CA TRP A 130 0.02 -6.48 -7.18
C TRP A 130 -1.09 -7.54 -7.11
N CYS A 131 -1.06 -8.39 -6.09
CA CYS A 131 -2.09 -9.40 -5.89
C CYS A 131 -3.47 -8.73 -5.77
N ARG A 132 -4.45 -9.29 -6.47
CA ARG A 132 -5.87 -8.90 -6.37
C ARG A 132 -6.70 -10.14 -6.04
N PRO A 133 -6.89 -10.41 -4.74
CA PRO A 133 -7.62 -11.59 -4.30
C PRO A 133 -9.06 -11.57 -4.81
N LYS A 134 -9.58 -12.75 -5.14
CA LYS A 134 -11.02 -12.90 -5.41
C LYS A 134 -11.81 -12.81 -4.11
N PRO A 135 -13.12 -12.47 -4.17
CA PRO A 135 -13.96 -12.34 -2.97
C PRO A 135 -14.02 -13.59 -2.09
N ASP A 136 -13.90 -14.77 -2.69
CA ASP A 136 -13.93 -16.07 -2.00
C ASP A 136 -12.55 -16.56 -1.54
N LYS A 137 -11.50 -15.74 -1.73
CA LYS A 137 -10.13 -16.11 -1.34
C LYS A 137 -10.03 -16.33 0.15
N THR A 138 -9.46 -17.47 0.53
CA THR A 138 -9.06 -17.80 1.89
C THR A 138 -7.55 -18.01 1.95
N TYR A 139 -6.98 -17.81 3.13
CA TYR A 139 -5.57 -17.96 3.42
C TYR A 139 -5.33 -18.99 4.53
N TYR A 140 -4.34 -18.78 5.36
CA TYR A 140 -4.01 -19.65 6.50
C TYR A 140 -5.23 -19.87 7.43
N SER A 141 -5.28 -21.04 8.08
CA SER A 141 -6.35 -21.34 9.04
C SER A 141 -6.03 -20.85 10.47
N ASP A 142 -4.75 -20.54 10.76
CA ASP A 142 -4.24 -20.20 12.10
C ASP A 142 -4.04 -18.70 12.34
N ARG A 143 -4.25 -17.87 11.33
CA ARG A 143 -4.00 -16.42 11.39
C ARG A 143 -4.94 -15.61 10.51
N TYR A 144 -5.15 -14.36 10.86
CA TYR A 144 -5.82 -13.38 10.00
C TYR A 144 -4.83 -12.82 8.99
N VAL A 145 -5.28 -12.63 7.75
CA VAL A 145 -4.51 -11.94 6.70
C VAL A 145 -5.22 -10.63 6.39
N VAL A 146 -4.57 -9.51 6.70
CA VAL A 146 -5.11 -8.15 6.51
C VAL A 146 -4.37 -7.50 5.35
N PHE A 147 -5.12 -7.03 4.38
CA PHE A 147 -4.58 -6.43 3.16
C PHE A 147 -5.46 -5.29 2.65
N GLY A 148 -5.07 -4.65 1.56
CA GLY A 148 -5.79 -3.60 0.84
C GLY A 148 -5.54 -3.68 -0.66
N HIS A 149 -5.19 -2.55 -1.33
CA HIS A 149 -4.85 -2.46 -2.75
C HIS A 149 -6.02 -2.72 -3.70
N THR A 150 -6.92 -3.64 -3.38
CA THR A 150 -8.10 -3.91 -4.18
C THR A 150 -9.31 -3.30 -3.49
N PRO A 151 -9.79 -2.14 -3.94
CA PRO A 151 -10.93 -1.49 -3.29
C PRO A 151 -12.12 -2.44 -3.13
N VAL A 152 -12.68 -2.53 -1.93
CA VAL A 152 -13.78 -3.46 -1.58
C VAL A 152 -14.98 -3.36 -2.52
N GLN A 153 -15.20 -2.19 -3.15
CA GLN A 153 -16.23 -2.00 -4.16
C GLN A 153 -16.06 -2.93 -5.37
N LEU A 154 -14.81 -3.31 -5.67
CA LEU A 154 -14.51 -4.26 -6.75
C LEU A 154 -14.72 -5.72 -6.32
N LEU A 155 -14.66 -6.01 -5.02
CA LEU A 155 -14.93 -7.35 -4.48
C LEU A 155 -16.43 -7.65 -4.38
N THR A 156 -17.25 -6.61 -4.19
CA THR A 156 -18.70 -6.75 -3.97
C THR A 156 -19.53 -6.49 -5.23
N ASP A 157 -18.89 -6.32 -6.41
CA ASP A 157 -19.51 -5.93 -7.68
C ASP A 157 -20.34 -4.64 -7.57
N GLY A 158 -19.98 -3.75 -6.64
CA GLY A 158 -20.74 -2.51 -6.39
C GLY A 158 -22.15 -2.72 -5.86
N LYS A 159 -22.51 -3.90 -5.38
CA LYS A 159 -23.86 -4.23 -4.91
C LYS A 159 -24.19 -3.69 -3.53
N GLU A 160 -23.19 -3.25 -2.78
CA GLU A 160 -23.43 -2.63 -1.47
C GLU A 160 -23.92 -1.18 -1.64
N SER A 161 -25.07 -0.89 -1.07
CA SER A 161 -25.59 0.48 -0.99
C SER A 161 -24.96 1.21 0.19
N GLY A 162 -24.46 2.44 -0.03
CA GLY A 162 -23.90 3.30 1.02
C GLY A 162 -22.38 3.36 1.01
N LEU A 163 -21.79 3.78 2.13
CA LEU A 163 -20.34 3.92 2.26
C LEU A 163 -19.67 2.55 2.39
N ALA A 164 -18.53 2.41 1.72
CA ALA A 164 -17.71 1.21 1.74
C ALA A 164 -17.35 0.77 3.17
N LYS A 165 -17.25 -0.53 3.36
CA LYS A 165 -16.89 -1.14 4.64
C LYS A 165 -15.77 -2.16 4.44
N ILE A 166 -14.99 -2.38 5.47
CA ILE A 166 -13.99 -3.45 5.52
C ILE A 166 -14.65 -4.77 5.15
N TYR A 167 -14.09 -5.45 4.17
CA TYR A 167 -14.61 -6.72 3.68
C TYR A 167 -13.94 -7.88 4.40
N ARG A 168 -14.72 -8.91 4.75
CA ARG A 168 -14.22 -10.11 5.42
C ARG A 168 -14.74 -11.37 4.75
N ASN A 169 -13.82 -12.31 4.52
CA ASN A 169 -14.15 -13.68 4.16
C ASN A 169 -13.32 -14.62 5.03
N GLY A 170 -13.95 -15.18 6.07
CA GLY A 170 -13.23 -15.96 7.07
C GLY A 170 -12.15 -15.15 7.76
N ASN A 171 -10.89 -15.56 7.57
CA ASN A 171 -9.72 -14.87 8.13
C ASN A 171 -9.03 -13.91 7.15
N ALA A 172 -9.53 -13.77 5.93
CA ALA A 172 -9.09 -12.75 4.97
C ALA A 172 -9.86 -11.44 5.22
N ILE A 173 -9.14 -10.34 5.42
CA ILE A 173 -9.69 -9.03 5.77
C ILE A 173 -9.12 -7.98 4.83
N ASP A 174 -9.95 -7.42 3.95
CA ASP A 174 -9.58 -6.30 3.10
C ASP A 174 -10.04 -4.98 3.73
N ILE A 175 -9.08 -4.11 4.02
CA ILE A 175 -9.32 -2.80 4.66
C ILE A 175 -9.35 -1.63 3.67
N ASP A 176 -9.15 -1.87 2.37
CA ASP A 176 -9.20 -0.82 1.36
C ASP A 176 -10.64 -0.42 1.03
N CYS A 177 -11.17 0.52 1.79
CA CYS A 177 -12.51 1.05 1.55
C CYS A 177 -12.58 2.05 0.39
N GLY A 178 -11.57 2.09 -0.48
CA GLY A 178 -11.60 2.77 -1.79
C GLY A 178 -11.81 4.27 -1.70
N CYS A 179 -10.96 5.00 -0.97
CA CYS A 179 -11.04 6.47 -0.82
C CYS A 179 -11.09 7.24 -2.14
N VAL A 180 -10.70 6.63 -3.26
CA VAL A 180 -10.76 7.23 -4.61
C VAL A 180 -12.15 7.20 -5.22
N PHE A 181 -13.08 6.42 -4.69
CA PHE A 181 -14.46 6.32 -5.16
C PHE A 181 -15.40 7.24 -4.38
N PRO A 182 -16.53 7.67 -4.97
CA PRO A 182 -17.52 8.51 -4.29
C PRO A 182 -18.10 7.89 -3.00
N SER A 183 -18.21 6.55 -2.97
CA SER A 183 -18.66 5.79 -1.77
C SER A 183 -17.50 5.39 -0.86
N GLY A 184 -16.27 5.81 -1.18
CA GLY A 184 -15.08 5.42 -0.45
C GLY A 184 -14.87 6.21 0.84
N ARG A 185 -14.08 5.64 1.74
CA ARG A 185 -13.65 6.27 3.00
C ARG A 185 -12.37 5.58 3.51
N LEU A 186 -11.69 6.21 4.46
CA LEU A 186 -10.57 5.57 5.12
C LEU A 186 -11.08 4.52 6.12
N GLY A 187 -10.67 3.26 5.92
CA GLY A 187 -10.94 2.16 6.84
C GLY A 187 -9.74 1.90 7.75
N CYS A 188 -9.99 1.64 9.01
CA CYS A 188 -9.00 1.23 9.99
C CYS A 188 -9.52 0.04 10.80
N LEU A 189 -8.72 -1.01 10.95
CA LEU A 189 -9.01 -2.17 11.77
C LEU A 189 -8.23 -2.10 13.08
N CYS A 190 -8.93 -2.03 14.21
CA CYS A 190 -8.32 -2.17 15.53
C CYS A 190 -8.07 -3.66 15.82
N LEU A 191 -6.81 -4.10 15.83
CA LEU A 191 -6.46 -5.52 15.99
C LEU A 191 -6.76 -6.06 17.41
N ASP A 192 -6.72 -5.20 18.43
CA ASP A 192 -7.04 -5.59 19.81
C ASP A 192 -8.50 -6.02 19.95
N THR A 193 -9.40 -5.28 19.35
CA THR A 193 -10.86 -5.44 19.52
C THR A 193 -11.54 -6.01 18.29
N MET A 194 -10.86 -6.10 17.16
CA MET A 194 -11.40 -6.44 15.84
C MET A 194 -12.50 -5.48 15.37
N LYS A 195 -12.52 -4.25 15.90
CA LYS A 195 -13.49 -3.23 15.53
C LYS A 195 -13.02 -2.42 14.34
N ASP A 196 -13.96 -2.14 13.46
CA ASP A 196 -13.76 -1.22 12.33
C ASP A 196 -13.95 0.22 12.79
N ILE A 197 -13.06 1.09 12.33
CA ILE A 197 -13.11 2.53 12.52
C ILE A 197 -13.05 3.16 11.13
N TYR A 198 -13.83 4.19 10.88
CA TYR A 198 -13.93 4.83 9.58
C TYR A 198 -13.84 6.35 9.71
N VAL A 199 -13.18 6.98 8.71
CA VAL A 199 -13.02 8.42 8.60
C VAL A 199 -13.47 8.90 7.23
#